data_32126636e89841e33f997c5bf1e02b17
#
_entry.id   32126636e89841e33f997c5bf1e02b17
#
_cell.length_a   1.000
_cell.length_b   1.000
_cell.length_c   1.000
_cell.angle_alpha   90.00
_cell.angle_beta   90.00
_cell.angle_gamma   90.00
#
_symmetry.space_group_name_H-M   'P 1'
#
loop_
_entity.id
_entity.type
_entity.pdbx_description
1 polymer ?
#
loop_
_entity_poly.entity_id
_entity_poly.type
_entity_poly.pdbx_seq_one_letter_code
_entity_poly.pdbx_strand_id
1 'polypeptide(L)'
;MKRISFILIAAVALAFVACGSKQISTRVLCYNVHNCVGLDGELSCERIAKIINDADADAVAIQELDSMTTRHPGHDMLSELAELTGMHPTFAPSIDYKGGKYGIGMLTKEKPISYRRVPLPCRSEPRSLLIVELEDYYYCCTHLSLHEEDRVTSAGIIVEELSKLDKPALLAGDFNANPTSEFMKIMGEHFHVFKKTDGEGFTFRADKPFSEIDYICLFTDKGAKAEVASHTVISAPVESDHCPIVADVVITE
;
A
#
# COMPACT_ATOMS: atom_id res chain seq x y z
N MET A 1 53.81 62.63 1.66
CA MET A 1 52.44 62.26 2.06
C MET A 1 51.94 61.22 1.06
N LYS A 2 51.92 59.91 1.42
CA LYS A 2 51.48 58.82 0.56
C LYS A 2 50.00 58.57 0.87
N ARG A 3 49.12 58.69 -0.13
CA ARG A 3 47.68 58.32 -0.02
C ARG A 3 47.56 56.81 -0.23
N ILE A 4 47.04 56.12 0.76
CA ILE A 4 46.67 54.70 0.72
C ILE A 4 45.21 54.67 0.29
N SER A 5 44.95 54.14 -0.94
CA SER A 5 43.59 53.86 -1.37
C SER A 5 43.15 52.49 -0.89
N PHE A 6 42.12 52.44 -0.05
CA PHE A 6 41.45 51.19 0.31
C PHE A 6 40.48 50.81 -0.79
N ILE A 7 40.76 49.66 -1.44
CA ILE A 7 39.81 49.04 -2.34
C ILE A 7 38.91 48.14 -1.50
N LEU A 8 37.63 48.54 -1.43
CA LEU A 8 36.58 47.76 -0.76
C LEU A 8 36.13 46.65 -1.73
N ILE A 9 36.54 45.40 -1.53
CA ILE A 9 36.03 44.26 -2.25
C ILE A 9 34.71 43.85 -1.64
N ALA A 10 33.60 44.18 -2.28
CA ALA A 10 32.29 43.68 -1.95
C ALA A 10 32.19 42.21 -2.37
N ALA A 11 32.24 41.29 -1.40
CA ALA A 11 31.91 39.88 -1.63
C ALA A 11 30.41 39.73 -1.82
N VAL A 12 29.98 39.50 -3.04
CA VAL A 12 28.60 39.09 -3.36
C VAL A 12 28.49 37.63 -3.01
N ALA A 13 27.89 37.32 -1.88
CA ALA A 13 27.49 35.96 -1.54
C ALA A 13 26.30 35.58 -2.42
N LEU A 14 26.55 34.81 -3.48
CA LEU A 14 25.50 34.09 -4.19
C LEU A 14 24.98 32.98 -3.26
N ALA A 15 23.82 33.21 -2.65
CA ALA A 15 23.05 32.15 -2.04
C ALA A 15 22.50 31.26 -3.15
N PHE A 16 23.16 30.12 -3.40
CA PHE A 16 22.56 29.03 -4.12
C PHE A 16 21.41 28.48 -3.28
N VAL A 17 20.18 28.85 -3.60
CA VAL A 17 19.01 28.10 -3.16
C VAL A 17 19.09 26.78 -3.91
N ALA A 18 19.65 25.76 -3.30
CA ALA A 18 19.52 24.38 -3.78
C ALA A 18 18.03 24.04 -3.66
N CYS A 19 17.32 24.07 -4.79
CA CYS A 19 15.99 23.48 -4.90
C CYS A 19 16.20 21.97 -4.82
N GLY A 20 16.40 21.45 -3.61
CA GLY A 20 16.43 20.02 -3.36
C GLY A 20 15.01 19.48 -3.53
N SER A 21 14.82 18.51 -4.43
CA SER A 21 13.58 17.75 -4.51
C SER A 21 13.26 17.13 -3.14
N LYS A 22 11.99 17.22 -2.73
CA LYS A 22 11.53 16.60 -1.48
C LYS A 22 11.73 15.10 -1.56
N GLN A 23 12.35 14.51 -0.56
CA GLN A 23 12.52 13.07 -0.40
C GLN A 23 11.67 12.58 0.76
N ILE A 24 10.90 11.53 0.52
CA ILE A 24 10.01 10.89 1.50
C ILE A 24 10.50 9.46 1.67
N SER A 25 10.97 9.12 2.87
CA SER A 25 11.37 7.76 3.21
C SER A 25 10.25 7.09 3.99
N THR A 26 9.79 5.92 3.53
CA THR A 26 8.70 5.20 4.18
C THR A 26 8.88 3.69 4.01
N ARG A 27 8.44 2.94 5.02
CA ARG A 27 8.31 1.49 5.00
C ARG A 27 6.84 1.11 4.92
N VAL A 28 6.44 0.43 3.86
CA VAL A 28 5.04 0.07 3.61
C VAL A 28 4.86 -1.44 3.48
N LEU A 29 3.73 -1.94 3.98
CA LEU A 29 3.38 -3.35 3.98
C LEU A 29 2.04 -3.57 3.29
N CYS A 30 1.90 -4.69 2.58
CA CYS A 30 0.64 -5.17 2.02
C CYS A 30 0.39 -6.60 2.49
N TYR A 31 -0.82 -6.89 2.96
CA TYR A 31 -1.18 -8.20 3.47
C TYR A 31 -2.65 -8.53 3.26
N ASN A 32 -2.95 -9.52 2.43
CA ASN A 32 -4.25 -10.19 2.43
C ASN A 32 -4.29 -11.13 3.63
N VAL A 33 -5.16 -10.86 4.60
CA VAL A 33 -5.17 -11.54 5.90
C VAL A 33 -6.18 -12.70 5.97
N HIS A 34 -6.87 -13.02 4.87
CA HIS A 34 -7.85 -14.10 4.80
C HIS A 34 -8.80 -14.09 6.02
N ASN A 35 -9.41 -12.94 6.30
CA ASN A 35 -10.26 -12.70 7.48
C ASN A 35 -9.64 -13.18 8.82
N CYS A 36 -8.32 -13.01 8.98
CA CYS A 36 -7.53 -13.46 10.13
C CYS A 36 -7.65 -14.95 10.44
N VAL A 37 -8.08 -15.77 9.49
CA VAL A 37 -8.15 -17.24 9.61
C VAL A 37 -6.96 -17.87 8.92
N GLY A 38 -6.15 -18.55 9.70
CA GLY A 38 -4.97 -19.23 9.19
C GLY A 38 -5.29 -20.48 8.36
N LEU A 39 -4.28 -21.03 7.69
CA LEU A 39 -4.40 -22.30 6.94
C LEU A 39 -4.67 -23.50 7.86
N ASP A 40 -4.47 -23.36 9.15
CA ASP A 40 -4.86 -24.32 10.19
C ASP A 40 -6.34 -24.20 10.60
N GLY A 41 -7.07 -23.21 10.07
CA GLY A 41 -8.47 -22.94 10.39
C GLY A 41 -8.69 -22.11 11.64
N GLU A 42 -7.63 -21.67 12.31
CA GLU A 42 -7.73 -20.90 13.55
C GLU A 42 -7.83 -19.39 13.25
N LEU A 43 -8.84 -18.75 13.85
CA LEU A 43 -8.98 -17.29 13.81
C LEU A 43 -8.03 -16.65 14.82
N SER A 44 -7.14 -15.76 14.37
CA SER A 44 -6.25 -15.01 15.27
C SER A 44 -5.76 -13.70 14.66
N CYS A 45 -6.31 -12.60 15.14
CA CYS A 45 -5.79 -11.26 14.85
C CYS A 45 -4.41 -11.04 15.50
N GLU A 46 -4.09 -11.71 16.60
CA GLU A 46 -2.79 -11.58 17.28
C GLU A 46 -1.63 -12.08 16.40
N ARG A 47 -1.82 -13.18 15.63
CA ARG A 47 -0.80 -13.69 14.71
C ARG A 47 -0.53 -12.69 13.57
N ILE A 48 -1.58 -12.11 13.01
CA ILE A 48 -1.47 -11.08 11.98
C ILE A 48 -0.81 -9.82 12.55
N ALA A 49 -1.26 -9.34 13.72
CA ALA A 49 -0.68 -8.18 14.38
C ALA A 49 0.80 -8.38 14.73
N LYS A 50 1.20 -9.60 15.11
CA LYS A 50 2.62 -9.90 15.35
C LYS A 50 3.46 -9.70 14.09
N ILE A 51 3.01 -10.15 12.93
CA ILE A 51 3.72 -9.97 11.66
C ILE A 51 3.81 -8.47 11.33
N ILE A 52 2.72 -7.71 11.50
CA ILE A 52 2.70 -6.26 11.26
C ILE A 52 3.70 -5.55 12.18
N ASN A 53 3.71 -5.88 13.48
CA ASN A 53 4.63 -5.30 14.46
C ASN A 53 6.10 -5.66 14.18
N ASP A 54 6.36 -6.91 13.80
CA ASP A 54 7.72 -7.36 13.47
C ASP A 54 8.24 -6.68 12.19
N ALA A 55 7.36 -6.37 11.23
CA ALA A 55 7.70 -5.65 10.01
C ALA A 55 8.00 -4.17 10.25
N ASP A 56 7.50 -3.57 11.33
CA ASP A 56 7.65 -2.16 11.72
C ASP A 56 7.31 -1.16 10.59
N ALA A 57 6.28 -1.48 9.79
CA ALA A 57 5.86 -0.65 8.67
C ALA A 57 5.18 0.65 9.16
N ASP A 58 5.35 1.76 8.40
CA ASP A 58 4.70 3.04 8.68
C ASP A 58 3.23 3.03 8.27
N ALA A 59 2.92 2.26 7.21
CA ALA A 59 1.56 2.05 6.73
C ALA A 59 1.37 0.62 6.18
N VAL A 60 0.18 0.05 6.43
CA VAL A 60 -0.18 -1.33 6.09
C VAL A 60 -1.48 -1.34 5.29
N ALA A 61 -1.44 -1.82 4.05
CA ALA A 61 -2.62 -2.08 3.22
C ALA A 61 -3.11 -3.51 3.49
N ILE A 62 -4.37 -3.67 3.89
CA ILE A 62 -4.91 -4.95 4.34
C ILE A 62 -6.14 -5.31 3.50
N GLN A 63 -6.20 -6.55 3.04
CA GLN A 63 -7.33 -7.10 2.30
C GLN A 63 -8.02 -8.19 3.12
N GLU A 64 -9.27 -8.47 2.76
CA GLU A 64 -10.11 -9.51 3.34
C GLU A 64 -10.44 -9.33 4.83
N LEU A 65 -10.91 -8.14 5.19
CA LEU A 65 -11.31 -7.82 6.57
C LEU A 65 -12.81 -8.01 6.76
N ASP A 66 -13.18 -8.80 7.76
CA ASP A 66 -14.54 -8.86 8.32
C ASP A 66 -14.73 -7.80 9.40
N SER A 67 -15.92 -7.17 9.43
CA SER A 67 -16.38 -6.34 10.54
C SER A 67 -17.78 -6.79 10.95
N MET A 68 -17.91 -7.34 12.15
CA MET A 68 -19.16 -7.76 12.79
C MET A 68 -20.01 -8.74 11.97
N THR A 69 -19.38 -9.61 11.19
CA THR A 69 -20.11 -10.63 10.41
C THR A 69 -20.53 -11.80 11.28
N THR A 70 -21.60 -12.52 10.88
CA THR A 70 -21.98 -13.77 11.57
C THR A 70 -21.04 -14.94 11.27
N ARG A 71 -20.08 -14.77 10.33
CA ARG A 71 -18.99 -15.72 10.11
C ARG A 71 -18.01 -15.72 11.30
N HIS A 72 -17.73 -14.52 11.82
CA HIS A 72 -16.87 -14.28 12.98
C HIS A 72 -17.59 -13.35 13.95
N PRO A 73 -18.54 -13.89 14.77
CA PRO A 73 -19.41 -13.07 15.60
C PRO A 73 -18.63 -12.28 16.67
N GLY A 74 -18.88 -10.98 16.72
CA GLY A 74 -18.27 -10.09 17.71
C GLY A 74 -16.89 -9.55 17.32
N HIS A 75 -16.33 -9.95 16.16
CA HIS A 75 -15.04 -9.48 15.68
C HIS A 75 -15.18 -8.29 14.71
N ASP A 76 -14.50 -7.20 15.00
CA ASP A 76 -14.15 -6.13 14.07
C ASP A 76 -12.64 -6.19 13.85
N MET A 77 -12.22 -6.93 12.82
CA MET A 77 -10.82 -7.33 12.65
C MET A 77 -9.87 -6.15 12.53
N LEU A 78 -10.27 -5.09 11.81
CA LEU A 78 -9.39 -3.94 11.68
C LEU A 78 -9.23 -3.17 13.01
N SER A 79 -10.31 -3.05 13.79
CA SER A 79 -10.24 -2.43 15.12
C SER A 79 -9.36 -3.24 16.08
N GLU A 80 -9.49 -4.56 16.06
CA GLU A 80 -8.64 -5.45 16.85
C GLU A 80 -7.16 -5.36 16.45
N LEU A 81 -6.88 -5.37 15.15
CA LEU A 81 -5.51 -5.18 14.64
C LEU A 81 -4.96 -3.80 15.03
N ALA A 82 -5.79 -2.75 15.00
CA ALA A 82 -5.39 -1.41 15.43
C ALA A 82 -5.02 -1.36 16.91
N GLU A 83 -5.80 -2.00 17.77
CA GLU A 83 -5.49 -2.10 19.21
C GLU A 83 -4.19 -2.87 19.46
N LEU A 84 -3.99 -4.01 18.77
CA LEU A 84 -2.81 -4.85 18.92
C LEU A 84 -1.52 -4.23 18.37
N THR A 85 -1.63 -3.33 17.40
CA THR A 85 -0.49 -2.68 16.75
C THR A 85 -0.25 -1.25 17.24
N GLY A 86 -1.23 -0.62 17.88
CA GLY A 86 -1.21 0.80 18.25
C GLY A 86 -1.31 1.76 17.07
N MET A 87 -1.71 1.26 15.89
CA MET A 87 -1.82 2.06 14.66
C MET A 87 -3.25 2.61 14.45
N HIS A 88 -3.39 3.63 13.60
CA HIS A 88 -4.67 4.25 13.26
C HIS A 88 -5.39 3.47 12.16
N PRO A 89 -6.63 2.98 12.38
CA PRO A 89 -7.37 2.20 11.40
C PRO A 89 -8.16 3.10 10.44
N THR A 90 -8.25 2.66 9.17
CA THR A 90 -9.17 3.21 8.17
C THR A 90 -9.82 2.06 7.42
N PHE A 91 -11.12 1.83 7.61
CA PHE A 91 -11.87 0.74 6.99
C PHE A 91 -12.65 1.21 5.75
N ALA A 92 -12.60 0.43 4.68
CA ALA A 92 -13.38 0.62 3.47
C ALA A 92 -14.20 -0.64 3.17
N PRO A 93 -15.46 -0.70 3.61
CA PRO A 93 -16.32 -1.82 3.30
C PRO A 93 -16.60 -1.89 1.80
N SER A 94 -16.38 -3.05 1.19
CA SER A 94 -16.71 -3.32 -0.22
C SER A 94 -18.14 -3.81 -0.36
N ILE A 95 -18.59 -4.66 0.56
CA ILE A 95 -19.94 -5.28 0.56
C ILE A 95 -20.54 -5.38 1.96
N ASP A 96 -21.88 -5.48 2.01
CA ASP A 96 -22.59 -6.05 3.14
C ASP A 96 -22.44 -7.57 3.09
N TYR A 97 -22.01 -8.18 4.18
CA TYR A 97 -21.73 -9.60 4.21
C TYR A 97 -22.14 -10.23 5.54
N LYS A 98 -23.01 -11.24 5.48
CA LYS A 98 -23.44 -12.02 6.67
C LYS A 98 -23.76 -11.16 7.90
N GLY A 99 -24.57 -10.12 7.71
CA GLY A 99 -25.03 -9.24 8.80
C GLY A 99 -24.05 -8.15 9.25
N GLY A 100 -22.85 -8.17 8.74
CA GLY A 100 -21.79 -7.16 8.95
C GLY A 100 -21.26 -6.61 7.63
N LYS A 101 -19.97 -6.29 7.60
CA LYS A 101 -19.26 -5.76 6.44
C LYS A 101 -18.03 -6.62 6.12
N TYR A 102 -17.66 -6.63 4.83
CA TYR A 102 -16.41 -7.21 4.36
C TYR A 102 -15.74 -6.24 3.40
N GLY A 103 -14.42 -6.13 3.47
CA GLY A 103 -13.72 -5.18 2.64
C GLY A 103 -12.21 -5.15 2.85
N ILE A 104 -11.68 -3.95 2.64
CA ILE A 104 -10.25 -3.64 2.77
C ILE A 104 -10.05 -2.58 3.83
N GLY A 105 -8.84 -2.47 4.34
CA GLY A 105 -8.49 -1.47 5.33
C GLY A 105 -7.05 -1.04 5.26
N MET A 106 -6.72 -0.10 6.11
CA MET A 106 -5.37 0.40 6.28
C MET A 106 -5.09 0.65 7.76
N LEU A 107 -3.87 0.35 8.17
CA LEU A 107 -3.31 0.77 9.45
C LEU A 107 -2.15 1.72 9.18
N THR A 108 -2.05 2.83 9.90
CA THR A 108 -0.99 3.83 9.74
C THR A 108 -0.43 4.27 11.09
N LYS A 109 0.90 4.45 11.20
CA LYS A 109 1.52 5.02 12.42
C LYS A 109 1.08 6.45 12.63
N GLU A 110 1.07 7.25 11.57
CA GLU A 110 0.52 8.61 11.64
C GLU A 110 -0.99 8.61 11.45
N LYS A 111 -1.66 9.60 12.06
CA LYS A 111 -3.11 9.75 11.88
C LYS A 111 -3.40 10.26 10.45
N PRO A 112 -4.28 9.59 9.68
CA PRO A 112 -4.68 10.06 8.36
C PRO A 112 -5.26 11.47 8.39
N ILE A 113 -4.90 12.30 7.40
CA ILE A 113 -5.49 13.63 7.18
C ILE A 113 -6.91 13.48 6.64
N SER A 114 -7.07 12.62 5.63
CA SER A 114 -8.33 12.30 4.99
C SER A 114 -8.32 10.91 4.38
N TYR A 115 -9.50 10.40 4.02
CA TYR A 115 -9.61 9.17 3.23
C TYR A 115 -10.87 9.17 2.39
N ARG A 116 -10.86 8.39 1.32
CA ARG A 116 -12.05 8.13 0.50
C ARG A 116 -12.02 6.73 -0.09
N ARG A 117 -13.20 6.17 -0.29
CA ARG A 117 -13.41 4.90 -0.97
C ARG A 117 -13.97 5.14 -2.36
N VAL A 118 -13.40 4.48 -3.36
CA VAL A 118 -13.89 4.44 -4.73
C VAL A 118 -14.37 3.03 -5.04
N PRO A 119 -15.63 2.83 -5.47
CA PRO A 119 -16.09 1.53 -5.92
C PRO A 119 -15.34 1.10 -7.18
N LEU A 120 -14.95 -0.17 -7.24
CA LEU A 120 -14.37 -0.78 -8.42
C LEU A 120 -15.30 -1.86 -8.99
N PRO A 121 -15.38 -1.99 -10.32
CA PRO A 121 -16.26 -2.97 -10.94
C PRO A 121 -15.81 -4.40 -10.64
N CYS A 122 -16.76 -5.25 -10.36
CA CYS A 122 -16.57 -6.69 -10.28
C CYS A 122 -17.90 -7.39 -10.51
N ARG A 123 -17.92 -8.36 -11.43
CA ARG A 123 -19.14 -9.10 -11.78
C ARG A 123 -19.60 -10.09 -10.71
N SER A 124 -18.71 -10.46 -9.79
CA SER A 124 -19.04 -11.41 -8.72
C SER A 124 -19.17 -10.75 -7.36
N GLU A 125 -18.12 -10.10 -6.88
CA GLU A 125 -18.05 -9.46 -5.56
C GLU A 125 -17.52 -8.04 -5.71
N PRO A 126 -18.31 -6.99 -5.40
CA PRO A 126 -17.89 -5.60 -5.50
C PRO A 126 -16.56 -5.35 -4.81
N ARG A 127 -15.68 -4.61 -5.48
CA ARG A 127 -14.34 -4.25 -5.02
C ARG A 127 -14.25 -2.76 -4.70
N SER A 128 -13.17 -2.37 -4.09
CA SER A 128 -12.95 -0.97 -3.70
C SER A 128 -11.47 -0.61 -3.84
N LEU A 129 -11.24 0.67 -4.15
CA LEU A 129 -9.98 1.36 -3.91
C LEU A 129 -10.17 2.24 -2.67
N LEU A 130 -9.32 2.06 -1.67
CA LEU A 130 -9.20 2.96 -0.53
C LEU A 130 -8.00 3.88 -0.77
N ILE A 131 -8.22 5.18 -0.70
CA ILE A 131 -7.19 6.21 -0.81
C ILE A 131 -7.09 6.90 0.55
N VAL A 132 -5.92 6.83 1.19
CA VAL A 132 -5.65 7.44 2.49
C VAL A 132 -4.59 8.51 2.31
N GLU A 133 -4.90 9.73 2.74
CA GLU A 133 -3.99 10.87 2.72
C GLU A 133 -3.17 10.92 3.99
N LEU A 134 -1.85 10.89 3.83
CA LEU A 134 -0.86 11.09 4.86
C LEU A 134 -0.18 12.47 4.69
N GLU A 135 0.71 12.85 5.58
CA GLU A 135 1.31 14.18 5.54
C GLU A 135 2.05 14.42 4.20
N ASP A 136 2.85 13.47 3.76
CA ASP A 136 3.75 13.63 2.63
C ASP A 136 3.34 12.87 1.37
N TYR A 137 2.47 11.85 1.48
CA TYR A 137 2.07 10.99 0.36
C TYR A 137 0.67 10.40 0.59
N TYR A 138 0.11 9.80 -0.47
CA TYR A 138 -1.06 8.94 -0.36
C TYR A 138 -0.63 7.48 -0.31
N TYR A 139 -1.24 6.71 0.60
CA TYR A 139 -1.17 5.26 0.53
C TYR A 139 -2.53 4.71 0.16
N CYS A 140 -2.58 3.90 -0.90
CA CYS A 140 -3.80 3.36 -1.46
C CYS A 140 -3.83 1.84 -1.30
N CYS A 141 -5.01 1.29 -0.99
CA CYS A 141 -5.23 -0.14 -0.84
C CYS A 141 -6.32 -0.61 -1.79
N THR A 142 -6.13 -1.77 -2.42
CA THR A 142 -7.17 -2.42 -3.22
C THR A 142 -7.13 -3.94 -3.05
N HIS A 143 -8.25 -4.60 -3.38
CA HIS A 143 -8.37 -6.02 -3.62
C HIS A 143 -9.18 -6.20 -4.91
N LEU A 144 -8.57 -6.68 -5.98
CA LEU A 144 -9.16 -6.69 -7.30
C LEU A 144 -9.95 -7.97 -7.61
N SER A 145 -10.70 -7.92 -8.72
CA SER A 145 -11.51 -9.02 -9.22
C SER A 145 -10.66 -10.21 -9.66
N LEU A 146 -11.20 -11.42 -9.53
CA LEU A 146 -10.63 -12.63 -10.14
C LEU A 146 -10.74 -12.62 -11.67
N HIS A 147 -11.60 -11.75 -12.24
CA HIS A 147 -11.83 -11.64 -13.68
C HIS A 147 -10.96 -10.55 -14.30
N GLU A 148 -10.19 -10.87 -15.33
CA GLU A 148 -9.24 -9.94 -15.94
C GLU A 148 -9.90 -8.70 -16.55
N GLU A 149 -11.07 -8.83 -17.20
CA GLU A 149 -11.77 -7.69 -17.78
C GLU A 149 -12.22 -6.66 -16.74
N ASP A 150 -12.62 -7.13 -15.55
CA ASP A 150 -12.95 -6.25 -14.42
C ASP A 150 -11.70 -5.55 -13.89
N ARG A 151 -10.55 -6.25 -13.83
CA ARG A 151 -9.26 -5.66 -13.45
C ARG A 151 -8.79 -4.60 -14.44
N VAL A 152 -8.88 -4.87 -15.73
CA VAL A 152 -8.55 -3.90 -16.79
C VAL A 152 -9.42 -2.65 -16.68
N THR A 153 -10.72 -2.81 -16.45
CA THR A 153 -11.61 -1.65 -16.20
C THR A 153 -11.22 -0.92 -14.92
N SER A 154 -10.87 -1.64 -13.86
CA SER A 154 -10.42 -1.06 -12.59
C SER A 154 -9.11 -0.28 -12.74
N ALA A 155 -8.18 -0.71 -13.60
CA ALA A 155 -6.94 0.01 -13.87
C ALA A 155 -7.21 1.43 -14.35
N GLY A 156 -8.13 1.62 -15.31
CA GLY A 156 -8.51 2.95 -15.81
C GLY A 156 -9.09 3.85 -14.70
N ILE A 157 -9.95 3.28 -13.84
CA ILE A 157 -10.53 4.03 -12.71
C ILE A 157 -9.41 4.41 -11.70
N ILE A 158 -8.52 3.49 -11.36
CA ILE A 158 -7.41 3.72 -10.44
C ILE A 158 -6.51 4.85 -10.98
N VAL A 159 -6.08 4.77 -12.23
CA VAL A 159 -5.26 5.80 -12.89
C VAL A 159 -5.96 7.16 -12.86
N GLU A 160 -7.25 7.22 -13.23
CA GLU A 160 -8.05 8.44 -13.18
C GLU A 160 -8.11 9.04 -11.78
N GLU A 161 -8.36 8.20 -10.76
CA GLU A 161 -8.48 8.67 -9.37
C GLU A 161 -7.14 9.15 -8.79
N LEU A 162 -6.04 8.46 -9.08
CA LEU A 162 -4.72 8.84 -8.58
C LEU A 162 -4.18 10.08 -9.33
N SER A 163 -4.55 10.30 -10.58
CA SER A 163 -4.17 11.52 -11.32
C SER A 163 -4.72 12.81 -10.72
N LYS A 164 -5.78 12.73 -9.92
CA LYS A 164 -6.42 13.87 -9.22
C LYS A 164 -5.67 14.27 -7.93
N LEU A 165 -4.77 13.42 -7.43
CA LEU A 165 -4.06 13.64 -6.17
C LEU A 165 -2.93 14.67 -6.35
N ASP A 166 -2.60 15.40 -5.29
CA ASP A 166 -1.62 16.49 -5.29
C ASP A 166 -0.26 16.11 -4.66
N LYS A 167 -0.16 14.92 -4.07
CA LYS A 167 1.05 14.34 -3.50
C LYS A 167 1.38 13.01 -4.21
N PRO A 168 2.61 12.47 -4.07
CA PRO A 168 2.92 11.12 -4.53
C PRO A 168 1.95 10.07 -3.97
N ALA A 169 1.64 9.04 -4.77
CA ALA A 169 0.72 7.99 -4.38
C ALA A 169 1.34 6.61 -4.55
N LEU A 170 1.44 5.87 -3.44
CA LEU A 170 1.72 4.44 -3.44
C LEU A 170 0.40 3.67 -3.50
N LEU A 171 0.36 2.61 -4.27
CA LEU A 171 -0.76 1.66 -4.35
C LEU A 171 -0.27 0.28 -3.98
N ALA A 172 -0.98 -0.40 -3.08
CA ALA A 172 -0.72 -1.78 -2.73
C ALA A 172 -2.00 -2.60 -2.68
N GLY A 173 -1.89 -3.91 -2.86
CA GLY A 173 -3.04 -4.80 -2.78
C GLY A 173 -2.80 -6.18 -3.35
N ASP A 174 -3.78 -7.04 -3.11
CA ASP A 174 -3.99 -8.26 -3.86
C ASP A 174 -4.64 -7.89 -5.21
N PHE A 175 -3.82 -7.91 -6.25
CA PHE A 175 -4.30 -7.57 -7.60
C PHE A 175 -4.96 -8.76 -8.30
N ASN A 176 -4.89 -9.97 -7.74
CA ASN A 176 -5.37 -11.20 -8.37
C ASN A 176 -4.87 -11.37 -9.82
N ALA A 177 -3.67 -10.86 -10.10
CA ALA A 177 -3.11 -10.75 -11.44
C ALA A 177 -1.65 -11.23 -11.47
N ASN A 178 -1.34 -12.13 -12.37
CA ASN A 178 0.04 -12.56 -12.61
C ASN A 178 0.84 -11.43 -13.30
N PRO A 179 2.18 -11.39 -13.16
CA PRO A 179 3.03 -10.34 -13.74
C PRO A 179 2.89 -10.16 -15.27
N THR A 180 2.45 -11.20 -15.98
CA THR A 180 2.31 -11.19 -17.45
C THR A 180 0.90 -10.89 -17.95
N SER A 181 -0.05 -10.64 -17.05
CA SER A 181 -1.45 -10.35 -17.39
C SER A 181 -1.60 -9.00 -18.12
N GLU A 182 -2.72 -8.82 -18.84
CA GLU A 182 -3.02 -7.56 -19.53
C GLU A 182 -3.17 -6.41 -18.53
N PHE A 183 -3.81 -6.66 -17.39
CA PHE A 183 -3.89 -5.69 -16.29
C PHE A 183 -2.50 -5.20 -15.85
N MET A 184 -1.55 -6.09 -15.61
CA MET A 184 -0.20 -5.71 -15.16
C MET A 184 0.60 -4.97 -16.23
N LYS A 185 0.34 -5.19 -17.52
CA LYS A 185 0.92 -4.38 -18.61
C LYS A 185 0.42 -2.94 -18.53
N ILE A 186 -0.89 -2.73 -18.37
CA ILE A 186 -1.48 -1.40 -18.21
C ILE A 186 -0.92 -0.72 -16.95
N MET A 187 -0.83 -1.45 -15.84
CA MET A 187 -0.23 -0.92 -14.62
C MET A 187 1.21 -0.47 -14.84
N GLY A 188 2.01 -1.22 -15.60
CA GLY A 188 3.40 -0.86 -15.92
C GLY A 188 3.56 0.37 -16.82
N GLU A 189 2.50 0.85 -17.48
CA GLU A 189 2.51 2.11 -18.24
C GLU A 189 2.37 3.35 -17.34
N HIS A 190 1.70 3.20 -16.19
CA HIS A 190 1.35 4.30 -15.28
C HIS A 190 2.04 4.22 -13.92
N PHE A 191 2.61 3.06 -13.58
CA PHE A 191 3.20 2.80 -12.27
C PHE A 191 4.60 2.22 -12.37
N HIS A 192 5.46 2.64 -11.47
CA HIS A 192 6.65 1.87 -11.14
C HIS A 192 6.23 0.73 -10.20
N VAL A 193 6.05 -0.46 -10.75
CA VAL A 193 5.76 -1.68 -9.99
C VAL A 193 7.07 -2.18 -9.36
N PHE A 194 7.11 -2.27 -8.03
CA PHE A 194 8.32 -2.65 -7.31
C PHE A 194 8.60 -4.15 -7.48
N LYS A 195 9.82 -4.46 -7.91
CA LYS A 195 10.27 -5.85 -7.99
C LYS A 195 10.78 -6.29 -6.62
N LYS A 196 10.45 -7.55 -6.24
CA LYS A 196 11.04 -8.15 -5.06
C LYS A 196 12.55 -8.22 -5.22
N THR A 197 13.27 -7.90 -4.16
CA THR A 197 14.75 -7.84 -4.15
C THR A 197 15.37 -9.21 -3.88
N ASP A 198 14.57 -10.16 -3.40
CA ASP A 198 14.97 -11.53 -3.09
C ASP A 198 13.90 -12.54 -3.54
N GLY A 199 14.32 -13.75 -3.84
CA GLY A 199 13.46 -14.87 -4.20
C GLY A 199 12.67 -14.69 -5.50
N GLU A 200 11.65 -15.53 -5.69
CA GLU A 200 10.79 -15.54 -6.89
C GLU A 200 9.61 -14.55 -6.77
N GLY A 201 9.41 -13.96 -5.60
CA GLY A 201 8.36 -12.98 -5.36
C GLY A 201 6.96 -13.57 -5.18
N PHE A 202 6.83 -14.88 -5.10
CA PHE A 202 5.54 -15.54 -4.92
C PHE A 202 4.93 -15.25 -3.55
N THR A 203 3.65 -14.90 -3.53
CA THR A 203 2.91 -14.54 -2.32
C THR A 203 1.78 -15.50 -2.00
N PHE A 204 1.29 -16.22 -2.99
CA PHE A 204 0.16 -17.16 -2.89
C PHE A 204 0.57 -18.56 -3.39
N ARG A 205 0.21 -19.68 -2.78
CA ARG A 205 -0.41 -19.86 -1.47
C ARG A 205 0.68 -19.94 -0.40
N ALA A 206 0.47 -19.33 0.76
CA ALA A 206 1.51 -19.07 1.76
C ALA A 206 2.30 -20.30 2.23
N ASP A 207 1.65 -21.47 2.36
CA ASP A 207 2.29 -22.75 2.75
C ASP A 207 3.22 -23.32 1.65
N LYS A 208 2.96 -22.97 0.38
CA LYS A 208 3.74 -23.37 -0.78
C LYS A 208 3.57 -22.34 -1.90
N PRO A 209 4.24 -21.20 -1.81
CA PRO A 209 4.01 -20.09 -2.75
C PRO A 209 4.35 -20.49 -4.19
N PHE A 210 3.44 -20.18 -5.13
CA PHE A 210 3.59 -20.51 -6.56
C PHE A 210 3.10 -19.39 -7.49
N SER A 211 2.53 -18.30 -6.92
CA SER A 211 1.99 -17.19 -7.72
C SER A 211 2.31 -15.85 -7.06
N GLU A 212 2.73 -14.87 -7.86
CA GLU A 212 2.87 -13.48 -7.46
C GLU A 212 1.58 -12.76 -7.85
N ILE A 213 0.79 -12.32 -6.86
CA ILE A 213 -0.48 -11.61 -7.06
C ILE A 213 -0.65 -10.40 -6.14
N ASP A 214 0.26 -10.21 -5.17
CA ASP A 214 0.31 -9.07 -4.27
C ASP A 214 1.43 -8.11 -4.67
N TYR A 215 1.12 -6.82 -4.76
CA TYR A 215 2.04 -5.82 -5.29
C TYR A 215 2.04 -4.54 -4.46
N ILE A 216 3.18 -3.84 -4.54
CA ILE A 216 3.35 -2.45 -4.12
C ILE A 216 3.91 -1.70 -5.33
N CYS A 217 3.35 -0.52 -5.64
CA CYS A 217 3.78 0.30 -6.75
C CYS A 217 3.61 1.80 -6.47
N LEU A 218 4.40 2.63 -7.18
CA LEU A 218 4.29 4.08 -7.15
C LEU A 218 3.63 4.58 -8.44
N PHE A 219 2.63 5.45 -8.32
CA PHE A 219 2.04 6.16 -9.46
C PHE A 219 3.01 7.19 -10.02
N THR A 220 3.33 7.10 -11.33
CA THR A 220 4.43 7.86 -11.95
C THR A 220 4.00 8.92 -12.95
N ASP A 221 2.73 8.97 -13.36
CA ASP A 221 2.24 9.90 -14.39
C ASP A 221 2.40 11.38 -14.00
N LYS A 222 2.63 11.66 -12.71
CA LYS A 222 2.87 13.02 -12.20
C LYS A 222 4.36 13.33 -11.96
N GLY A 223 5.24 12.46 -12.40
CA GLY A 223 6.69 12.66 -12.34
C GLY A 223 7.38 12.15 -11.08
N ALA A 224 6.64 11.64 -10.09
CA ALA A 224 7.22 11.03 -8.89
C ALA A 224 8.10 9.82 -9.25
N LYS A 225 9.20 9.65 -8.54
CA LYS A 225 10.15 8.54 -8.70
C LYS A 225 10.34 7.83 -7.37
N ALA A 226 10.67 6.55 -7.41
CA ALA A 226 11.02 5.79 -6.22
C ALA A 226 12.35 5.07 -6.39
N GLU A 227 13.17 5.15 -5.35
CA GLU A 227 14.26 4.22 -5.09
C GLU A 227 13.76 3.18 -4.08
N VAL A 228 13.80 1.92 -4.46
CA VAL A 228 13.38 0.78 -3.62
C VAL A 228 14.61 0.20 -2.98
N ALA A 229 14.82 0.48 -1.69
CA ALA A 229 15.97 -0.01 -0.94
C ALA A 229 15.83 -1.51 -0.63
N SER A 230 14.62 -1.95 -0.33
CA SER A 230 14.26 -3.37 -0.18
C SER A 230 12.80 -3.59 -0.55
N HIS A 231 12.48 -4.78 -1.07
CA HIS A 231 11.11 -5.27 -1.26
C HIS A 231 11.11 -6.79 -1.15
N THR A 232 10.54 -7.30 -0.08
CA THR A 232 10.66 -8.71 0.29
C THR A 232 9.31 -9.34 0.61
N VAL A 233 9.23 -10.65 0.46
CA VAL A 233 8.11 -11.48 0.90
C VAL A 233 8.43 -12.01 2.29
N ILE A 234 7.57 -11.73 3.26
CA ILE A 234 7.70 -12.25 4.62
C ILE A 234 7.09 -13.66 4.66
N SER A 235 7.87 -14.64 5.11
CA SER A 235 7.37 -16.01 5.25
C SER A 235 6.34 -16.09 6.39
N ALA A 236 5.10 -16.39 6.05
CA ALA A 236 3.96 -16.54 6.97
C ALA A 236 3.11 -17.73 6.54
N PRO A 237 3.63 -18.98 6.68
CA PRO A 237 3.07 -20.17 6.03
C PRO A 237 1.77 -20.66 6.63
N VAL A 238 1.30 -20.09 7.75
CA VAL A 238 0.12 -20.54 8.49
C VAL A 238 -0.89 -19.42 8.70
N GLU A 239 -0.46 -18.19 8.88
CA GLU A 239 -1.26 -17.07 9.41
C GLU A 239 -2.35 -16.59 8.46
N SER A 240 -2.12 -16.73 7.15
CA SER A 240 -3.04 -16.45 6.06
C SER A 240 -2.76 -17.43 4.90
N ASP A 241 -3.57 -17.41 3.85
CA ASP A 241 -3.24 -18.08 2.59
C ASP A 241 -2.36 -17.22 1.66
N HIS A 242 -2.09 -15.95 2.02
CA HIS A 242 -1.10 -15.09 1.39
C HIS A 242 0.10 -14.84 2.31
N CYS A 243 1.28 -14.67 1.70
CA CYS A 243 2.44 -14.10 2.38
C CYS A 243 2.39 -12.57 2.27
N PRO A 244 2.66 -11.83 3.36
CA PRO A 244 2.75 -10.37 3.30
C PRO A 244 4.01 -9.93 2.55
N ILE A 245 3.94 -8.74 1.94
CA ILE A 245 5.08 -8.09 1.29
C ILE A 245 5.38 -6.75 1.96
N VAL A 246 6.66 -6.44 2.12
CA VAL A 246 7.13 -5.19 2.73
C VAL A 246 8.16 -4.52 1.83
N ALA A 247 8.09 -3.18 1.70
CA ALA A 247 9.04 -2.39 0.93
C ALA A 247 9.55 -1.19 1.72
N ASP A 248 10.87 -0.96 1.65
CA ASP A 248 11.53 0.28 2.06
C ASP A 248 11.73 1.16 0.82
N VAL A 249 11.16 2.35 0.83
CA VAL A 249 11.07 3.20 -0.36
C VAL A 249 11.49 4.63 -0.03
N VAL A 250 12.28 5.24 -0.92
CA VAL A 250 12.54 6.68 -0.94
C VAL A 250 11.85 7.26 -2.16
N ILE A 251 10.81 8.07 -1.96
CA ILE A 251 10.06 8.75 -3.01
C ILE A 251 10.67 10.14 -3.21
N THR A 252 10.81 10.56 -4.47
CA THR A 252 11.28 11.88 -4.89
C THR A 252 10.24 12.52 -5.79
N GLU A 253 9.87 13.77 -5.49
CA GLU A 253 8.98 14.62 -6.31
C GLU A 253 9.78 15.34 -7.41
#